data_acb2abaa0d1eb55a22b34b4931aa8c19
#
_entry.id   acb2abaa0d1eb55a22b34b4931aa8c19
#
_cell.length_a   1.000
_cell.length_b   1.000
_cell.length_c   1.000
_cell.angle_alpha   90.00
_cell.angle_beta   90.00
_cell.angle_gamma   90.00
#
_symmetry.space_group_name_H-M   'P 1'
#
loop_
_entity.id
_entity.type
_entity.pdbx_description
1 polymer ?
#
loop_
_entity_poly.entity_id
_entity_poly.type
_entity_poly.pdbx_seq_one_letter_code
_entity_poly.pdbx_strand_id
1 'polypeptide(L)'
;MATMPRPGTSASSNVTDRPARLAVGVVSAGRVGSVLGAALSGAGHTVVGVSAVSRPSLRRAADLLPDVPVLAPDDVVRRSDLVVLAVPDDVLPDLVAGLAATGAFRAAQIVVHTSGAQGVDVLAPAIAVGVLPLALHPAMTFTGRAEDVARLAASCVGVTVADETGWSVGEALVLEMGAEPVRVPAEARPLYHAALAHGANHLATLVRDAVEALEHAGVVPAERLLGPLLEAALDNTLRHGDRALTGPVARGDLDTVRLHLRVLAESAPELVAPYLAQATRTADRAEAAGLLAPAAACQIRETLQRRR
;
A
#
# COMPACT_ATOMS: atom_id res chain seq x y z
N MET A 1 -38.66 8.24 -66.66
CA MET A 1 -38.66 8.28 -65.19
C MET A 1 -37.80 7.12 -64.69
N ALA A 2 -36.60 7.42 -64.37
CA ALA A 2 -35.62 6.41 -63.89
C ALA A 2 -35.55 6.51 -62.36
N THR A 3 -35.83 5.38 -61.69
CA THR A 3 -35.79 5.23 -60.23
C THR A 3 -34.34 4.99 -59.80
N MET A 4 -33.76 5.89 -58.98
CA MET A 4 -32.47 5.71 -58.32
C MET A 4 -32.58 4.70 -57.15
N PRO A 5 -31.55 3.83 -56.94
CA PRO A 5 -31.48 2.95 -55.78
C PRO A 5 -31.03 3.73 -54.54
N ARG A 6 -31.64 3.43 -53.38
CA ARG A 6 -31.27 3.94 -52.04
C ARG A 6 -29.95 3.34 -51.60
N PRO A 7 -29.08 4.11 -50.90
CA PRO A 7 -27.86 3.57 -50.32
C PRO A 7 -28.16 2.66 -49.11
N GLY A 8 -27.53 1.51 -49.09
CA GLY A 8 -27.61 0.54 -48.01
C GLY A 8 -27.03 1.09 -46.72
N THR A 9 -27.78 0.91 -45.63
CA THR A 9 -27.33 1.11 -44.24
C THR A 9 -26.22 0.11 -43.90
N SER A 10 -25.00 0.62 -43.78
CA SER A 10 -23.92 -0.15 -43.20
C SER A 10 -24.24 -0.41 -41.72
N ALA A 11 -24.43 -1.67 -41.35
CA ALA A 11 -24.49 -2.11 -39.98
C ALA A 11 -23.13 -1.83 -39.35
N SER A 12 -23.03 -0.81 -38.48
CA SER A 12 -21.88 -0.67 -37.58
C SER A 12 -21.91 -1.83 -36.61
N SER A 13 -20.96 -2.72 -36.76
CA SER A 13 -20.64 -3.75 -35.76
C SER A 13 -20.24 -3.03 -34.46
N ASN A 14 -21.14 -2.95 -33.48
CA ASN A 14 -20.80 -2.68 -32.09
C ASN A 14 -19.96 -3.88 -31.63
N VAL A 15 -18.66 -3.80 -31.82
CA VAL A 15 -17.71 -4.59 -31.05
C VAL A 15 -17.87 -4.05 -29.63
N THR A 16 -18.60 -4.76 -28.80
CA THR A 16 -18.60 -4.54 -27.35
C THR A 16 -17.15 -4.79 -26.90
N ASP A 17 -16.46 -3.71 -26.63
CA ASP A 17 -15.09 -3.68 -26.11
C ASP A 17 -15.14 -4.21 -24.66
N ARG A 18 -15.34 -5.54 -24.51
CA ARG A 18 -15.19 -6.21 -23.23
C ARG A 18 -13.70 -6.44 -23.06
N PRO A 19 -13.09 -5.97 -21.94
CA PRO A 19 -11.71 -6.22 -21.68
C PRO A 19 -11.40 -7.72 -21.74
N ALA A 20 -10.22 -8.08 -22.24
CA ALA A 20 -9.80 -9.46 -22.38
C ALA A 20 -9.75 -10.14 -21.01
N ARG A 21 -10.44 -11.25 -20.86
CA ARG A 21 -10.40 -12.04 -19.62
C ARG A 21 -9.14 -12.89 -19.59
N LEU A 22 -8.35 -12.70 -18.54
CA LEU A 22 -7.07 -13.38 -18.35
C LEU A 22 -7.21 -14.58 -17.41
N ALA A 23 -6.40 -15.61 -17.64
CA ALA A 23 -6.12 -16.65 -16.67
C ALA A 23 -5.11 -16.12 -15.65
N VAL A 24 -5.55 -15.96 -14.40
CA VAL A 24 -4.76 -15.35 -13.30
C VAL A 24 -4.19 -16.43 -12.40
N GLY A 25 -2.89 -16.35 -12.12
CA GLY A 25 -2.23 -17.16 -11.11
C GLY A 25 -1.70 -16.29 -9.98
N VAL A 26 -1.91 -16.74 -8.73
CA VAL A 26 -1.41 -16.03 -7.56
C VAL A 26 -0.35 -16.86 -6.86
N VAL A 27 0.89 -16.40 -6.92
CA VAL A 27 1.99 -16.99 -6.16
C VAL A 27 2.06 -16.35 -4.79
N SER A 28 1.78 -17.14 -3.77
CA SER A 28 1.55 -16.79 -2.37
C SER A 28 0.16 -16.17 -2.09
N ALA A 29 -0.80 -17.02 -1.71
CA ALA A 29 -2.11 -16.62 -1.17
C ALA A 29 -1.97 -16.09 0.28
N GLY A 30 -1.06 -15.12 0.46
CA GLY A 30 -0.90 -14.35 1.67
C GLY A 30 -2.03 -13.31 1.85
N ARG A 31 -1.84 -12.34 2.74
CA ARG A 31 -2.82 -11.26 2.96
C ARG A 31 -3.06 -10.42 1.69
N VAL A 32 -2.01 -10.11 0.95
CA VAL A 32 -2.09 -9.33 -0.29
C VAL A 32 -2.58 -10.19 -1.45
N GLY A 33 -1.91 -11.31 -1.70
CA GLY A 33 -2.19 -12.12 -2.89
C GLY A 33 -3.61 -12.67 -2.94
N SER A 34 -4.17 -13.12 -1.82
CA SER A 34 -5.55 -13.60 -1.77
C SER A 34 -6.58 -12.50 -2.08
N VAL A 35 -6.35 -11.27 -1.58
CA VAL A 35 -7.22 -10.12 -1.85
C VAL A 35 -7.14 -9.66 -3.30
N LEU A 36 -5.92 -9.56 -3.87
CA LEU A 36 -5.75 -9.22 -5.29
C LEU A 36 -6.35 -10.28 -6.21
N GLY A 37 -6.15 -11.56 -5.88
CA GLY A 37 -6.80 -12.65 -6.61
C GLY A 37 -8.32 -12.56 -6.58
N ALA A 38 -8.91 -12.28 -5.41
CA ALA A 38 -10.35 -12.09 -5.27
C ALA A 38 -10.87 -10.85 -6.02
N ALA A 39 -10.12 -9.73 -5.98
CA ALA A 39 -10.48 -8.52 -6.72
C ALA A 39 -10.46 -8.75 -8.23
N LEU A 40 -9.41 -9.40 -8.75
CA LEU A 40 -9.31 -9.77 -10.18
C LEU A 40 -10.41 -10.76 -10.59
N SER A 41 -10.74 -11.73 -9.73
CA SER A 41 -11.87 -12.63 -9.97
C SER A 41 -13.20 -11.87 -10.03
N GLY A 42 -13.41 -10.92 -9.11
CA GLY A 42 -14.59 -10.03 -9.10
C GLY A 42 -14.67 -9.14 -10.35
N ALA A 43 -13.54 -8.74 -10.91
CA ALA A 43 -13.43 -8.01 -12.18
C ALA A 43 -13.74 -8.89 -13.40
N GLY A 44 -13.87 -10.19 -13.23
CA GLY A 44 -14.27 -11.15 -14.27
C GLY A 44 -13.11 -11.93 -14.88
N HIS A 45 -11.89 -11.82 -14.35
CA HIS A 45 -10.79 -12.71 -14.71
C HIS A 45 -10.99 -14.10 -14.08
N THR A 46 -10.32 -15.11 -14.64
CA THR A 46 -10.40 -16.48 -14.10
C THR A 46 -9.15 -16.82 -13.30
N VAL A 47 -9.27 -16.97 -11.98
CA VAL A 47 -8.14 -17.42 -11.16
C VAL A 47 -7.96 -18.93 -11.35
N VAL A 48 -6.87 -19.35 -12.00
CA VAL A 48 -6.59 -20.73 -12.41
C VAL A 48 -5.73 -21.51 -11.42
N GLY A 49 -5.16 -20.84 -10.44
CA GLY A 49 -4.36 -21.46 -9.40
C GLY A 49 -3.77 -20.47 -8.42
N VAL A 50 -3.55 -20.94 -7.21
CA VAL A 50 -2.83 -20.21 -6.17
C VAL A 50 -1.76 -21.06 -5.54
N SER A 51 -0.67 -20.46 -5.05
CA SER A 51 0.25 -21.19 -4.17
C SER A 51 0.06 -20.76 -2.71
N ALA A 52 0.05 -21.72 -1.82
CA ALA A 52 -0.09 -21.49 -0.38
C ALA A 52 0.61 -22.62 0.39
N VAL A 53 1.39 -22.28 1.43
CA VAL A 53 2.15 -23.26 2.21
C VAL A 53 1.70 -23.27 3.67
N SER A 54 1.50 -22.09 4.27
CA SER A 54 1.14 -21.99 5.68
C SER A 54 -0.35 -22.24 5.90
N ARG A 55 -0.72 -22.77 7.10
CA ARG A 55 -2.12 -22.91 7.48
C ARG A 55 -2.94 -21.61 7.32
N PRO A 56 -2.44 -20.42 7.72
CA PRO A 56 -3.14 -19.17 7.49
C PRO A 56 -3.32 -18.82 6.00
N SER A 57 -2.32 -19.09 5.12
CA SER A 57 -2.46 -18.83 3.68
C SER A 57 -3.44 -19.78 3.02
N LEU A 58 -3.45 -21.05 3.40
CA LEU A 58 -4.45 -22.04 2.92
C LEU A 58 -5.88 -21.64 3.31
N ARG A 59 -6.09 -21.14 4.54
CA ARG A 59 -7.41 -20.65 4.96
C ARG A 59 -7.83 -19.43 4.12
N ARG A 60 -6.96 -18.45 3.91
CA ARG A 60 -7.27 -17.27 3.08
C ARG A 60 -7.60 -17.67 1.64
N ALA A 61 -6.87 -18.63 1.07
CA ALA A 61 -7.18 -19.16 -0.25
C ALA A 61 -8.59 -19.77 -0.29
N ALA A 62 -8.96 -20.59 0.71
CA ALA A 62 -10.28 -21.18 0.80
C ALA A 62 -11.40 -20.15 1.02
N ASP A 63 -11.14 -19.10 1.82
CA ASP A 63 -12.14 -18.08 2.16
C ASP A 63 -12.38 -17.08 1.02
N LEU A 64 -11.31 -16.66 0.31
CA LEU A 64 -11.37 -15.58 -0.68
C LEU A 64 -11.39 -16.08 -2.13
N LEU A 65 -10.88 -17.27 -2.38
CA LEU A 65 -10.76 -17.89 -3.70
C LEU A 65 -11.28 -19.34 -3.62
N PRO A 66 -12.55 -19.52 -3.25
CA PRO A 66 -13.15 -20.86 -3.18
C PRO A 66 -13.04 -21.53 -4.57
N ASP A 67 -12.86 -22.86 -4.55
CA ASP A 67 -12.74 -23.70 -5.76
C ASP A 67 -11.48 -23.47 -6.62
N VAL A 68 -10.58 -22.55 -6.22
CA VAL A 68 -9.31 -22.35 -6.90
C VAL A 68 -8.28 -23.38 -6.40
N PRO A 69 -7.64 -24.18 -7.28
CA PRO A 69 -6.69 -25.20 -6.86
C PRO A 69 -5.43 -24.59 -6.25
N VAL A 70 -4.96 -25.19 -5.16
CA VAL A 70 -3.65 -24.90 -4.56
C VAL A 70 -2.60 -25.74 -5.29
N LEU A 71 -1.63 -25.08 -5.92
CA LEU A 71 -0.64 -25.68 -6.78
C LEU A 71 0.80 -25.28 -6.36
N ALA A 72 1.81 -25.95 -6.90
CA ALA A 72 3.19 -25.49 -6.81
C ALA A 72 3.36 -24.14 -7.55
N PRO A 73 4.28 -23.25 -7.11
CA PRO A 73 4.44 -21.94 -7.73
C PRO A 73 4.69 -21.97 -9.25
N ASP A 74 5.52 -22.91 -9.73
CA ASP A 74 5.82 -23.07 -11.14
C ASP A 74 4.61 -23.54 -11.97
N ASP A 75 3.74 -24.39 -11.40
CA ASP A 75 2.49 -24.80 -12.03
C ASP A 75 1.47 -23.66 -12.11
N VAL A 76 1.41 -22.82 -11.08
CA VAL A 76 0.61 -21.58 -11.08
C VAL A 76 1.07 -20.69 -12.24
N VAL A 77 2.38 -20.44 -12.36
CA VAL A 77 2.94 -19.57 -13.39
C VAL A 77 2.68 -20.12 -14.80
N ARG A 78 2.93 -21.40 -15.04
CA ARG A 78 2.74 -22.03 -16.37
C ARG A 78 1.31 -21.94 -16.91
N ARG A 79 0.32 -21.96 -16.02
CA ARG A 79 -1.12 -21.96 -16.38
C ARG A 79 -1.71 -20.58 -16.59
N SER A 80 -0.96 -19.51 -16.30
CA SER A 80 -1.49 -18.15 -16.19
C SER A 80 -1.10 -17.27 -17.35
N ASP A 81 -1.97 -16.34 -17.73
CA ASP A 81 -1.68 -15.21 -18.60
C ASP A 81 -1.17 -14.02 -17.80
N LEU A 82 -1.74 -13.85 -16.59
CA LEU A 82 -1.36 -12.86 -15.58
C LEU A 82 -0.89 -13.58 -14.31
N VAL A 83 0.34 -13.35 -13.92
CA VAL A 83 0.93 -13.88 -12.68
C VAL A 83 1.06 -12.77 -11.65
N VAL A 84 0.53 -12.97 -10.45
CA VAL A 84 0.69 -12.08 -9.30
C VAL A 84 1.66 -12.71 -8.32
N LEU A 85 2.84 -12.11 -8.14
CA LEU A 85 3.85 -12.51 -7.16
C LEU A 85 3.68 -11.67 -5.89
N ALA A 86 3.02 -12.24 -4.88
CA ALA A 86 2.69 -11.55 -3.62
C ALA A 86 3.48 -12.12 -2.42
N VAL A 87 4.78 -12.24 -2.61
CA VAL A 87 5.75 -12.72 -1.61
C VAL A 87 6.44 -11.55 -0.91
N PRO A 88 7.08 -11.76 0.25
CA PRO A 88 7.93 -10.76 0.90
C PRO A 88 9.07 -10.27 -0.03
N ASP A 89 9.50 -9.02 0.18
CA ASP A 89 10.47 -8.34 -0.67
C ASP A 89 11.83 -9.05 -0.74
N ASP A 90 12.25 -9.66 0.36
CA ASP A 90 13.50 -10.44 0.49
C ASP A 90 13.43 -11.79 -0.21
N VAL A 91 12.24 -12.35 -0.42
CA VAL A 91 12.02 -13.63 -1.11
C VAL A 91 11.86 -13.46 -2.62
N LEU A 92 11.41 -12.28 -3.07
CA LEU A 92 11.03 -12.04 -4.45
C LEU A 92 12.14 -12.30 -5.48
N PRO A 93 13.41 -11.84 -5.29
CA PRO A 93 14.47 -12.07 -6.26
C PRO A 93 14.76 -13.56 -6.48
N ASP A 94 14.90 -14.34 -5.41
CA ASP A 94 15.21 -15.76 -5.46
C ASP A 94 14.05 -16.57 -6.07
N LEU A 95 12.81 -16.19 -5.76
CA LEU A 95 11.63 -16.80 -6.35
C LEU A 95 11.61 -16.60 -7.87
N VAL A 96 11.83 -15.37 -8.34
CA VAL A 96 11.85 -15.06 -9.79
C VAL A 96 12.97 -15.80 -10.50
N ALA A 97 14.16 -15.84 -9.92
CA ALA A 97 15.29 -16.60 -10.46
C ALA A 97 14.99 -18.10 -10.54
N GLY A 98 14.41 -18.68 -9.49
CA GLY A 98 14.01 -20.09 -9.45
C GLY A 98 12.95 -20.44 -10.49
N LEU A 99 11.91 -19.62 -10.63
CA LEU A 99 10.85 -19.81 -11.63
C LEU A 99 11.39 -19.67 -13.07
N ALA A 100 12.31 -18.75 -13.31
CA ALA A 100 12.97 -18.62 -14.60
C ALA A 100 13.84 -19.85 -14.91
N ALA A 101 14.62 -20.33 -13.94
CA ALA A 101 15.48 -21.52 -14.10
C ALA A 101 14.69 -22.80 -14.40
N THR A 102 13.45 -22.93 -13.90
CA THR A 102 12.56 -24.05 -14.21
C THR A 102 11.80 -23.88 -15.54
N GLY A 103 12.00 -22.77 -16.26
CA GLY A 103 11.27 -22.46 -17.49
C GLY A 103 9.75 -22.29 -17.24
N ALA A 104 9.37 -21.77 -16.10
CA ALA A 104 7.96 -21.57 -15.77
C ALA A 104 7.35 -20.36 -16.51
N PHE A 105 8.14 -19.33 -16.79
CA PHE A 105 7.70 -18.16 -17.53
C PHE A 105 7.63 -18.40 -19.04
N ARG A 106 6.76 -17.66 -19.73
CA ARG A 106 6.62 -17.68 -21.18
C ARG A 106 6.52 -16.26 -21.76
N ALA A 107 6.88 -16.10 -23.02
CA ALA A 107 6.76 -14.82 -23.72
C ALA A 107 5.31 -14.30 -23.71
N ALA A 108 5.15 -12.99 -23.71
CA ALA A 108 3.89 -12.24 -23.66
C ALA A 108 3.03 -12.48 -22.38
N GLN A 109 3.56 -13.17 -21.38
CA GLN A 109 2.91 -13.31 -20.08
C GLN A 109 3.04 -12.00 -19.29
N ILE A 110 2.00 -11.57 -18.59
CA ILE A 110 2.04 -10.42 -17.69
C ILE A 110 2.50 -10.92 -16.32
N VAL A 111 3.57 -10.36 -15.80
CA VAL A 111 4.08 -10.70 -14.47
C VAL A 111 4.08 -9.47 -13.58
N VAL A 112 3.25 -9.52 -12.55
CA VAL A 112 3.08 -8.47 -11.53
C VAL A 112 3.77 -8.90 -10.25
N HIS A 113 4.55 -8.03 -9.63
CA HIS A 113 4.90 -8.16 -8.22
C HIS A 113 4.29 -7.04 -7.37
N THR A 114 4.13 -7.30 -6.06
CA THR A 114 3.46 -6.37 -5.14
C THR A 114 4.43 -5.67 -4.17
N SER A 115 5.74 -5.80 -4.37
CA SER A 115 6.73 -5.09 -3.55
C SER A 115 6.55 -3.58 -3.64
N GLY A 116 6.59 -2.90 -2.50
CA GLY A 116 6.56 -1.43 -2.45
C GLY A 116 7.90 -0.80 -2.76
N ALA A 117 9.00 -1.47 -2.40
CA ALA A 117 10.35 -0.94 -2.48
C ALA A 117 11.06 -1.24 -3.81
N GLN A 118 10.68 -2.34 -4.49
CA GLN A 118 11.37 -2.82 -5.68
C GLN A 118 10.70 -2.31 -6.96
N GLY A 119 11.51 -1.98 -7.98
CA GLY A 119 11.07 -1.70 -9.34
C GLY A 119 10.90 -2.98 -10.16
N VAL A 120 10.62 -2.84 -11.46
CA VAL A 120 10.46 -3.99 -12.38
C VAL A 120 11.75 -4.76 -12.66
N ASP A 121 12.92 -4.20 -12.34
CA ASP A 121 14.22 -4.82 -12.57
C ASP A 121 14.41 -6.13 -11.79
N VAL A 122 13.71 -6.31 -10.67
CA VAL A 122 13.70 -7.57 -9.92
C VAL A 122 13.16 -8.73 -10.76
N LEU A 123 12.37 -8.42 -11.80
CA LEU A 123 11.83 -9.39 -12.76
C LEU A 123 12.78 -9.66 -13.95
N ALA A 124 14.03 -9.16 -13.94
CA ALA A 124 14.98 -9.32 -15.07
C ALA A 124 15.10 -10.74 -15.61
N PRO A 125 15.15 -11.82 -14.78
CA PRO A 125 15.16 -13.20 -15.29
C PRO A 125 13.91 -13.58 -16.10
N ALA A 126 12.74 -13.04 -15.73
CA ALA A 126 11.49 -13.25 -16.46
C ALA A 126 11.43 -12.36 -17.71
N ILE A 127 11.90 -11.11 -17.63
CA ILE A 127 11.99 -10.18 -18.77
C ILE A 127 12.81 -10.79 -19.91
N ALA A 128 13.89 -11.51 -19.59
CA ALA A 128 14.74 -12.17 -20.56
C ALA A 128 14.01 -13.21 -21.43
N VAL A 129 12.89 -13.75 -20.97
CA VAL A 129 12.00 -14.66 -21.74
C VAL A 129 10.84 -13.93 -22.43
N GLY A 130 10.75 -12.60 -22.33
CA GLY A 130 9.75 -11.78 -23.02
C GLY A 130 8.43 -11.61 -22.28
N VAL A 131 8.43 -11.62 -20.94
CA VAL A 131 7.25 -11.23 -20.14
C VAL A 131 7.06 -9.71 -20.15
N LEU A 132 5.83 -9.24 -19.90
CA LEU A 132 5.52 -7.85 -19.59
C LEU A 132 5.62 -7.66 -18.07
N PRO A 133 6.63 -6.93 -17.58
CA PRO A 133 6.85 -6.76 -16.15
C PRO A 133 6.05 -5.56 -15.59
N LEU A 134 5.38 -5.76 -14.47
CA LEU A 134 4.65 -4.71 -13.75
C LEU A 134 4.98 -4.78 -12.25
N ALA A 135 5.12 -3.63 -11.61
CA ALA A 135 5.13 -3.51 -10.16
C ALA A 135 3.87 -2.76 -9.71
N LEU A 136 2.94 -3.46 -9.08
CA LEU A 136 1.68 -2.93 -8.58
C LEU A 136 1.66 -3.03 -7.05
N HIS A 137 1.80 -1.90 -6.37
CA HIS A 137 1.81 -1.84 -4.91
C HIS A 137 0.56 -1.14 -4.37
N PRO A 138 -0.45 -1.88 -3.87
CA PRO A 138 -1.61 -1.27 -3.22
C PRO A 138 -1.20 -0.54 -1.94
N ALA A 139 -1.48 0.78 -1.87
CA ALA A 139 -1.14 1.63 -0.74
C ALA A 139 -2.20 1.51 0.38
N MET A 140 -2.32 0.32 0.96
CA MET A 140 -3.24 0.03 2.06
C MET A 140 -2.69 -1.02 3.02
N THR A 141 -3.31 -1.13 4.19
CA THR A 141 -3.03 -2.22 5.13
C THR A 141 -3.94 -3.41 4.85
N PHE A 142 -3.36 -4.63 4.81
CA PHE A 142 -4.08 -5.86 4.53
C PHE A 142 -4.23 -6.74 5.77
N THR A 143 -5.47 -7.11 6.07
CA THR A 143 -5.81 -8.14 7.07
C THR A 143 -5.89 -9.54 6.45
N GLY A 144 -6.15 -9.61 5.14
CA GLY A 144 -6.38 -10.83 4.37
C GLY A 144 -7.81 -11.36 4.52
N ARG A 145 -8.77 -10.49 4.79
CA ARG A 145 -10.20 -10.80 4.91
C ARG A 145 -11.00 -10.20 3.74
N ALA A 146 -12.25 -10.60 3.62
CA ALA A 146 -13.13 -10.16 2.53
C ALA A 146 -13.35 -8.64 2.48
N GLU A 147 -13.37 -7.98 3.64
CA GLU A 147 -13.49 -6.52 3.70
C GLU A 147 -12.33 -5.77 3.00
N ASP A 148 -11.16 -6.40 2.88
CA ASP A 148 -10.03 -5.78 2.20
C ASP A 148 -10.26 -5.64 0.68
N VAL A 149 -11.12 -6.45 0.08
CA VAL A 149 -11.48 -6.32 -1.35
C VAL A 149 -12.21 -4.99 -1.59
N ALA A 150 -13.16 -4.64 -0.72
CA ALA A 150 -13.87 -3.36 -0.80
C ALA A 150 -12.94 -2.16 -0.47
N ARG A 151 -12.01 -2.35 0.47
CA ARG A 151 -11.00 -1.33 0.81
C ARG A 151 -10.01 -1.09 -0.34
N LEU A 152 -9.64 -2.13 -1.07
CA LEU A 152 -8.79 -2.03 -2.25
C LEU A 152 -9.44 -1.11 -3.30
N ALA A 153 -10.74 -1.25 -3.56
CA ALA A 153 -11.47 -0.40 -4.49
C ALA A 153 -11.52 1.09 -4.08
N ALA A 154 -11.25 1.42 -2.82
CA ALA A 154 -11.14 2.80 -2.33
C ALA A 154 -9.68 3.25 -2.13
N SER A 155 -8.70 2.48 -2.59
CA SER A 155 -7.27 2.75 -2.39
C SER A 155 -6.57 3.17 -3.67
N CYS A 156 -5.36 3.73 -3.52
CA CYS A 156 -4.45 3.95 -4.64
C CYS A 156 -3.49 2.76 -4.78
N VAL A 157 -3.09 2.48 -6.01
CA VAL A 157 -2.06 1.49 -6.34
C VAL A 157 -0.89 2.16 -7.01
N GLY A 158 0.29 2.10 -6.42
CA GLY A 158 1.53 2.58 -7.01
C GLY A 158 1.98 1.66 -8.16
N VAL A 159 1.98 2.21 -9.38
CA VAL A 159 2.31 1.49 -10.62
C VAL A 159 3.69 1.90 -11.10
N THR A 160 4.60 0.93 -11.26
CA THR A 160 5.89 1.12 -11.93
C THR A 160 6.01 0.14 -13.09
N VAL A 161 6.45 0.63 -14.23
CA VAL A 161 6.51 -0.07 -15.50
C VAL A 161 7.77 0.33 -16.27
N ALA A 162 8.13 -0.46 -17.30
CA ALA A 162 9.27 -0.14 -18.15
C ALA A 162 8.92 0.87 -19.25
N ASP A 163 7.68 0.84 -19.76
CA ASP A 163 7.22 1.64 -20.91
C ASP A 163 5.72 1.93 -20.87
N GLU A 164 5.20 2.65 -21.88
CA GLU A 164 3.79 3.02 -21.97
C GLU A 164 2.86 1.82 -22.24
N THR A 165 3.35 0.74 -22.84
CA THR A 165 2.56 -0.50 -23.01
C THR A 165 2.30 -1.10 -21.62
N GLY A 166 3.34 -1.20 -20.80
CA GLY A 166 3.22 -1.63 -19.41
C GLY A 166 2.28 -0.73 -18.60
N TRP A 167 2.34 0.60 -18.83
CA TRP A 167 1.43 1.53 -18.17
C TRP A 167 -0.02 1.25 -18.51
N SER A 168 -0.35 1.15 -19.79
CA SER A 168 -1.73 0.90 -20.22
C SER A 168 -2.31 -0.39 -19.64
N VAL A 169 -1.50 -1.46 -19.55
CA VAL A 169 -1.92 -2.73 -18.94
C VAL A 169 -2.04 -2.61 -17.42
N GLY A 170 -1.07 -1.98 -16.76
CA GLY A 170 -1.09 -1.79 -15.31
C GLY A 170 -2.25 -0.92 -14.85
N GLU A 171 -2.51 0.19 -15.55
CA GLU A 171 -3.64 1.09 -15.32
C GLU A 171 -4.97 0.35 -15.48
N ALA A 172 -5.15 -0.41 -16.56
CA ALA A 172 -6.36 -1.20 -16.79
C ALA A 172 -6.62 -2.19 -15.66
N LEU A 173 -5.61 -2.98 -15.26
CA LEU A 173 -5.73 -3.94 -14.16
C LEU A 173 -6.11 -3.27 -12.83
N VAL A 174 -5.54 -2.11 -12.53
CA VAL A 174 -5.85 -1.36 -11.30
C VAL A 174 -7.28 -0.83 -11.33
N LEU A 175 -7.71 -0.25 -12.45
CA LEU A 175 -9.08 0.24 -12.64
C LEU A 175 -10.11 -0.89 -12.60
N GLU A 176 -9.81 -2.05 -13.16
CA GLU A 176 -10.68 -3.24 -13.09
C GLU A 176 -10.86 -3.74 -11.65
N MET A 177 -9.85 -3.61 -10.80
CA MET A 177 -9.96 -3.87 -9.35
C MET A 177 -10.70 -2.75 -8.60
N GLY A 178 -11.13 -1.67 -9.28
CA GLY A 178 -11.83 -0.52 -8.72
C GLY A 178 -10.91 0.50 -8.02
N ALA A 179 -9.60 0.30 -8.04
CA ALA A 179 -8.62 1.16 -7.38
C ALA A 179 -8.12 2.29 -8.30
N GLU A 180 -7.42 3.28 -7.74
CA GLU A 180 -6.83 4.40 -8.48
C GLU A 180 -5.35 4.12 -8.81
N PRO A 181 -4.93 4.12 -10.11
CA PRO A 181 -3.54 3.95 -10.48
C PRO A 181 -2.74 5.25 -10.26
N VAL A 182 -1.59 5.14 -9.58
CA VAL A 182 -0.66 6.25 -9.38
C VAL A 182 0.71 5.85 -9.93
N ARG A 183 1.22 6.63 -10.90
CA ARG A 183 2.55 6.36 -11.48
C ARG A 183 3.66 6.64 -10.45
N VAL A 184 4.50 5.64 -10.20
CA VAL A 184 5.67 5.73 -9.31
C VAL A 184 6.92 5.43 -10.15
N PRO A 185 7.85 6.38 -10.33
CA PRO A 185 9.12 6.13 -10.99
C PRO A 185 9.93 5.04 -10.28
N ALA A 186 10.67 4.22 -11.04
CA ALA A 186 11.40 3.08 -10.47
C ALA A 186 12.42 3.52 -9.41
N GLU A 187 13.14 4.59 -9.69
CA GLU A 187 14.12 5.20 -8.78
C GLU A 187 13.52 5.81 -7.51
N ALA A 188 12.23 6.17 -7.56
CA ALA A 188 11.53 6.73 -6.40
C ALA A 188 11.00 5.66 -5.43
N ARG A 189 10.90 4.39 -5.84
CA ARG A 189 10.28 3.32 -5.05
C ARG A 189 10.84 3.15 -3.63
N PRO A 190 12.16 3.19 -3.40
CA PRO A 190 12.66 3.05 -2.03
C PRO A 190 12.15 4.16 -1.10
N LEU A 191 12.17 5.42 -1.56
CA LEU A 191 11.64 6.55 -0.79
C LEU A 191 10.12 6.51 -0.65
N TYR A 192 9.41 6.16 -1.73
CA TYR A 192 7.96 5.96 -1.73
C TYR A 192 7.55 4.95 -0.66
N HIS A 193 8.18 3.77 -0.64
CA HIS A 193 7.85 2.73 0.34
C HIS A 193 8.20 3.15 1.78
N ALA A 194 9.38 3.78 1.98
CA ALA A 194 9.77 4.30 3.28
C ALA A 194 8.78 5.37 3.80
N ALA A 195 8.28 6.25 2.90
CA ALA A 195 7.29 7.26 3.25
C ALA A 195 5.94 6.64 3.68
N LEU A 196 5.46 5.63 2.94
CA LEU A 196 4.23 4.92 3.31
C LEU A 196 4.38 4.14 4.62
N ALA A 197 5.50 3.46 4.81
CA ALA A 197 5.80 2.77 6.07
C ALA A 197 5.87 3.76 7.24
N HIS A 198 6.51 4.91 7.05
CA HIS A 198 6.56 5.97 8.07
C HIS A 198 5.17 6.51 8.39
N GLY A 199 4.35 6.80 7.38
CA GLY A 199 3.01 7.37 7.54
C GLY A 199 1.98 6.38 8.10
N ALA A 200 2.07 5.09 7.79
CA ALA A 200 1.07 4.08 8.19
C ALA A 200 1.56 3.17 9.33
N ASN A 201 2.74 2.56 9.19
CA ASN A 201 3.17 1.56 10.18
C ASN A 201 3.59 2.23 11.50
N HIS A 202 4.32 3.36 11.43
CA HIS A 202 4.68 4.09 12.65
C HIS A 202 3.47 4.79 13.28
N LEU A 203 2.46 5.20 12.47
CA LEU A 203 1.19 5.68 13.03
C LEU A 203 0.53 4.61 13.92
N ALA A 204 0.49 3.36 13.47
CA ALA A 204 -0.08 2.28 14.26
C ALA A 204 0.65 2.11 15.61
N THR A 205 1.99 2.22 15.62
CA THR A 205 2.78 2.20 16.86
C THR A 205 2.44 3.40 17.74
N LEU A 206 2.44 4.61 17.17
CA LEU A 206 2.12 5.84 17.91
C LEU A 206 0.73 5.77 18.58
N VAL A 207 -0.26 5.22 17.88
CA VAL A 207 -1.62 5.05 18.42
C VAL A 207 -1.63 4.05 19.57
N ARG A 208 -0.90 2.92 19.44
CA ARG A 208 -0.79 1.94 20.53
C ARG A 208 -0.10 2.51 21.77
N ASP A 209 0.99 3.23 21.57
CA ASP A 209 1.70 3.93 22.64
C ASP A 209 0.77 4.90 23.39
N ALA A 210 -0.04 5.66 22.65
CA ALA A 210 -1.00 6.60 23.24
C ALA A 210 -2.15 5.89 24.00
N VAL A 211 -2.63 4.74 23.48
CA VAL A 211 -3.65 3.92 24.19
C VAL A 211 -3.07 3.42 25.51
N GLU A 212 -1.88 2.84 25.51
CA GLU A 212 -1.24 2.29 26.71
C GLU A 212 -0.95 3.37 27.76
N ALA A 213 -0.50 4.56 27.32
CA ALA A 213 -0.31 5.69 28.25
C ALA A 213 -1.62 6.17 28.89
N LEU A 214 -2.72 6.19 28.15
CA LEU A 214 -4.04 6.55 28.67
C LEU A 214 -4.57 5.48 29.65
N GLU A 215 -4.40 4.21 29.34
CA GLU A 215 -4.76 3.10 30.24
C GLU A 215 -3.98 3.17 31.56
N HIS A 216 -2.66 3.46 31.51
CA HIS A 216 -1.85 3.72 32.71
C HIS A 216 -2.34 4.94 33.50
N ALA A 217 -2.92 5.95 32.83
CA ALA A 217 -3.54 7.09 33.50
C ALA A 217 -4.97 6.79 34.01
N GLY A 218 -5.46 5.55 33.89
CA GLY A 218 -6.79 5.13 34.35
C GLY A 218 -7.93 5.45 33.39
N VAL A 219 -7.64 5.85 32.14
CA VAL A 219 -8.66 6.15 31.12
C VAL A 219 -8.99 4.88 30.34
N VAL A 220 -10.16 4.30 30.58
CA VAL A 220 -10.60 3.01 29.97
C VAL A 220 -12.05 3.14 29.51
N PRO A 221 -12.41 2.79 28.27
CA PRO A 221 -11.53 2.37 27.17
C PRO A 221 -10.88 3.59 26.48
N ALA A 222 -9.55 3.55 26.33
CA ALA A 222 -8.77 4.65 25.77
C ALA A 222 -9.09 4.93 24.29
N GLU A 223 -9.41 3.89 23.52
CA GLU A 223 -9.72 3.98 22.09
C GLU A 223 -10.94 4.87 21.81
N ARG A 224 -11.94 4.88 22.71
CA ARG A 224 -13.14 5.73 22.56
C ARG A 224 -12.81 7.21 22.66
N LEU A 225 -11.78 7.56 23.42
CA LEU A 225 -11.30 8.94 23.54
C LEU A 225 -10.41 9.30 22.35
N LEU A 226 -9.50 8.41 21.98
CA LEU A 226 -8.52 8.67 20.92
C LEU A 226 -9.10 8.64 19.51
N GLY A 227 -10.05 7.75 19.22
CA GLY A 227 -10.58 7.57 17.86
C GLY A 227 -11.00 8.89 17.23
N PRO A 228 -12.00 9.62 17.78
CA PRO A 228 -12.44 10.90 17.19
C PRO A 228 -11.34 11.96 17.11
N LEU A 229 -10.43 11.98 18.10
CA LEU A 229 -9.30 12.92 18.10
C LEU A 229 -8.32 12.65 16.96
N LEU A 230 -7.97 11.38 16.73
CA LEU A 230 -7.05 10.96 15.66
C LEU A 230 -7.67 11.17 14.29
N GLU A 231 -8.95 10.86 14.11
CA GLU A 231 -9.68 11.11 12.86
C GLU A 231 -9.66 12.59 12.50
N ALA A 232 -9.97 13.48 13.45
CA ALA A 232 -9.94 14.92 13.24
C ALA A 232 -8.52 15.43 12.95
N ALA A 233 -7.50 14.93 13.66
CA ALA A 233 -6.12 15.33 13.48
C ALA A 233 -5.61 14.91 12.07
N LEU A 234 -5.96 13.71 11.63
CA LEU A 234 -5.60 13.20 10.31
C LEU A 234 -6.27 14.01 9.19
N ASP A 235 -7.61 14.20 9.27
CA ASP A 235 -8.37 14.97 8.27
C ASP A 235 -7.82 16.40 8.15
N ASN A 236 -7.62 17.08 9.27
CA ASN A 236 -7.06 18.43 9.30
C ASN A 236 -5.65 18.49 8.67
N THR A 237 -4.80 17.52 8.99
CA THR A 237 -3.43 17.48 8.47
C THR A 237 -3.41 17.24 6.97
N LEU A 238 -4.25 16.34 6.45
CA LEU A 238 -4.34 16.07 5.01
C LEU A 238 -4.87 17.27 4.22
N ARG A 239 -5.80 18.07 4.81
CA ARG A 239 -6.38 19.25 4.17
C ARG A 239 -5.52 20.49 4.26
N HIS A 240 -4.82 20.70 5.38
CA HIS A 240 -4.19 21.98 5.70
C HIS A 240 -2.66 21.88 5.84
N GLY A 241 -2.09 20.68 5.77
CA GLY A 241 -0.65 20.46 5.95
C GLY A 241 -0.16 20.95 7.32
N ASP A 242 0.99 21.59 7.33
CA ASP A 242 1.62 22.07 8.58
C ASP A 242 0.80 23.13 9.31
N ARG A 243 -0.17 23.79 8.64
CA ARG A 243 -1.09 24.75 9.29
C ARG A 243 -2.06 24.08 10.26
N ALA A 244 -2.22 22.76 10.20
CA ALA A 244 -3.00 21.98 11.15
C ALA A 244 -2.25 21.68 12.46
N LEU A 245 -0.95 21.98 12.53
CA LEU A 245 -0.15 21.76 13.73
C LEU A 245 -0.72 22.56 14.91
N THR A 246 -0.92 21.89 16.02
CA THR A 246 -1.45 22.46 17.27
C THR A 246 -0.75 21.80 18.47
N GLY A 247 -1.19 22.12 19.67
CA GLY A 247 -0.62 21.57 20.90
C GLY A 247 0.52 22.42 21.48
N PRO A 248 1.06 22.03 22.64
CA PRO A 248 2.00 22.85 23.39
C PRO A 248 3.30 23.14 22.66
N VAL A 249 3.84 22.17 21.92
CA VAL A 249 5.06 22.33 21.12
C VAL A 249 4.86 23.38 20.02
N ALA A 250 3.79 23.25 19.23
CA ALA A 250 3.50 24.17 18.14
C ALA A 250 3.17 25.61 18.62
N ARG A 251 2.69 25.76 19.86
CA ARG A 251 2.42 27.06 20.48
C ARG A 251 3.58 27.62 21.29
N GLY A 252 4.68 26.89 21.48
CA GLY A 252 5.82 27.30 22.29
C GLY A 252 5.55 27.27 23.82
N ASP A 253 4.63 26.44 24.28
CA ASP A 253 4.27 26.28 25.69
C ASP A 253 5.30 25.39 26.41
N LEU A 254 6.39 26.02 26.86
CA LEU A 254 7.52 25.36 27.50
C LEU A 254 7.15 24.62 28.80
N ASP A 255 6.26 25.18 29.61
CA ASP A 255 5.94 24.59 30.89
C ASP A 255 5.13 23.30 30.73
N THR A 256 4.21 23.26 29.77
CA THR A 256 3.49 22.04 29.43
C THR A 256 4.44 21.00 28.82
N VAL A 257 5.38 21.38 27.96
CA VAL A 257 6.37 20.45 27.41
C VAL A 257 7.25 19.86 28.50
N ARG A 258 7.72 20.66 29.47
CA ARG A 258 8.49 20.18 30.62
C ARG A 258 7.69 19.24 31.51
N LEU A 259 6.40 19.55 31.72
CA LEU A 259 5.49 18.67 32.47
C LEU A 259 5.35 17.32 31.77
N HIS A 260 5.09 17.32 30.45
CA HIS A 260 4.99 16.07 29.68
C HIS A 260 6.25 15.21 29.83
N LEU A 261 7.45 15.79 29.66
CA LEU A 261 8.70 15.06 29.78
C LEU A 261 8.91 14.46 31.17
N ARG A 262 8.49 15.18 32.22
CA ARG A 262 8.60 14.67 33.59
C ARG A 262 7.65 13.49 33.82
N VAL A 263 6.36 13.66 33.46
CA VAL A 263 5.34 12.63 33.68
C VAL A 263 5.62 11.38 32.84
N LEU A 264 6.07 11.55 31.59
CA LEU A 264 6.46 10.41 30.76
C LEU A 264 7.65 9.67 31.36
N ALA A 265 8.66 10.39 31.84
CA ALA A 265 9.83 9.75 32.47
C ALA A 265 9.46 8.94 33.74
N GLU A 266 8.43 9.38 34.46
CA GLU A 266 7.95 8.74 35.68
C GLU A 266 7.00 7.57 35.44
N SER A 267 6.11 7.68 34.44
CA SER A 267 4.97 6.78 34.25
C SER A 267 5.02 5.93 32.97
N ALA A 268 5.78 6.35 31.94
CA ALA A 268 5.90 5.68 30.64
C ALA A 268 7.27 6.00 30.01
N PRO A 269 8.39 5.55 30.62
CA PRO A 269 9.74 5.93 30.21
C PRO A 269 10.08 5.51 28.77
N GLU A 270 9.47 4.45 28.25
CA GLU A 270 9.59 3.99 26.85
C GLU A 270 9.07 5.01 25.85
N LEU A 271 8.14 5.89 26.22
CA LEU A 271 7.58 6.94 25.37
C LEU A 271 8.44 8.22 25.32
N VAL A 272 9.45 8.36 26.18
CA VAL A 272 10.27 9.59 26.22
C VAL A 272 11.02 9.78 24.89
N ALA A 273 11.68 8.76 24.38
CA ALA A 273 12.46 8.87 23.15
C ALA A 273 11.58 9.16 21.91
N PRO A 274 10.46 8.43 21.64
CA PRO A 274 9.51 8.79 20.58
C PRO A 274 8.95 10.19 20.74
N TYR A 275 8.56 10.59 21.95
CA TYR A 275 8.05 11.94 22.21
C TYR A 275 9.07 13.02 21.85
N LEU A 276 10.34 12.88 22.27
CA LEU A 276 11.41 13.83 21.97
C LEU A 276 11.61 13.96 20.46
N ALA A 277 11.63 12.85 19.72
CA ALA A 277 11.80 12.84 18.27
C ALA A 277 10.65 13.59 17.56
N GLN A 278 9.40 13.28 17.92
CA GLN A 278 8.23 13.90 17.32
C GLN A 278 8.09 15.38 17.73
N ALA A 279 8.33 15.73 19.00
CA ALA A 279 8.27 17.10 19.49
C ALA A 279 9.31 17.99 18.78
N THR A 280 10.54 17.49 18.59
CA THR A 280 11.58 18.21 17.85
C THR A 280 11.12 18.46 16.41
N ARG A 281 10.62 17.44 15.74
CA ARG A 281 10.13 17.56 14.36
C ARG A 281 8.92 18.49 14.26
N THR A 282 8.02 18.49 15.26
CA THR A 282 6.88 19.40 15.33
C THR A 282 7.34 20.85 15.47
N ALA A 283 8.33 21.13 16.31
CA ALA A 283 8.89 22.46 16.46
C ALA A 283 9.51 23.00 15.15
N ASP A 284 10.27 22.15 14.43
CA ASP A 284 10.87 22.51 13.14
C ASP A 284 9.80 22.83 12.08
N ARG A 285 8.75 22.00 11.98
CA ARG A 285 7.65 22.24 11.05
C ARG A 285 6.82 23.48 11.41
N ALA A 286 6.54 23.69 12.69
CA ALA A 286 5.78 24.86 13.17
C ALA A 286 6.54 26.17 12.93
N GLU A 287 7.88 26.17 13.11
CA GLU A 287 8.73 27.31 12.77
C GLU A 287 8.72 27.57 11.25
N ALA A 288 8.94 26.54 10.44
CA ALA A 288 8.94 26.65 8.98
C ALA A 288 7.59 27.14 8.42
N ALA A 289 6.48 26.77 9.05
CA ALA A 289 5.13 27.21 8.69
C ALA A 289 4.76 28.60 9.24
N GLY A 290 5.63 29.24 10.03
CA GLY A 290 5.38 30.55 10.66
C GLY A 290 4.40 30.51 11.83
N LEU A 291 4.09 29.34 12.37
CA LEU A 291 3.22 29.13 13.52
C LEU A 291 3.95 29.35 14.85
N LEU A 292 5.25 29.14 14.87
CA LEU A 292 6.13 29.25 16.03
C LEU A 292 7.25 30.25 15.72
N ALA A 293 7.40 31.28 16.57
CA ALA A 293 8.47 32.24 16.41
C ALA A 293 9.86 31.59 16.60
N PRO A 294 10.91 32.01 15.84
CA PRO A 294 12.24 31.39 15.92
C PRO A 294 12.83 31.32 17.33
N ALA A 295 12.63 32.36 18.15
CA ALA A 295 13.11 32.38 19.53
C ALA A 295 12.41 31.32 20.40
N ALA A 296 11.10 31.12 20.24
CA ALA A 296 10.34 30.11 20.95
C ALA A 296 10.71 28.69 20.46
N ALA A 297 10.92 28.49 19.14
CA ALA A 297 11.40 27.24 18.59
C ALA A 297 12.77 26.85 19.15
N CYS A 298 13.68 27.81 19.28
CA CYS A 298 14.98 27.58 19.92
C CYS A 298 14.83 27.10 21.36
N GLN A 299 13.99 27.75 22.17
CA GLN A 299 13.73 27.38 23.56
C GLN A 299 13.10 25.99 23.70
N ILE A 300 12.17 25.65 22.83
CA ILE A 300 11.60 24.28 22.77
C ILE A 300 12.70 23.26 22.49
N ARG A 301 13.52 23.46 21.43
CA ARG A 301 14.61 22.54 21.09
C ARG A 301 15.63 22.37 22.23
N GLU A 302 16.04 23.45 22.88
CA GLU A 302 16.91 23.39 24.05
C GLU A 302 16.30 22.58 25.21
N THR A 303 15.00 22.77 25.46
CA THR A 303 14.28 22.03 26.49
C THR A 303 14.24 20.53 26.18
N LEU A 304 14.03 20.15 24.92
CA LEU A 304 14.00 18.76 24.45
C LEU A 304 15.42 18.11 24.48
N GLN A 305 16.49 18.87 24.22
CA GLN A 305 17.87 18.37 24.20
C GLN A 305 18.47 18.12 25.59
N ARG A 306 18.10 18.92 26.61
CA ARG A 306 18.65 18.80 27.98
C ARG A 306 18.30 17.49 28.69
N ARG A 307 17.45 16.65 28.10
CA ARG A 307 17.05 15.34 28.63
C ARG A 307 17.51 14.14 27.78
N ARG A 308 18.39 14.37 26.81
CA ARG A 308 19.16 13.32 26.17
C ARG A 308 20.37 13.00 27.04
#